data_26f5efffa458eccb52a4201a5fa79354
#
_entry.id   26f5efffa458eccb52a4201a5fa79354
#
_cell.length_a   1.000
_cell.length_b   1.000
_cell.length_c   1.000
_cell.angle_alpha   90.00
_cell.angle_beta   90.00
_cell.angle_gamma   90.00
#
_symmetry.space_group_name_H-M   'P 1'
#
loop_
_entity.id
_entity.type
_entity.pdbx_description
1 polymer ?
#
loop_
_entity_poly.entity_id
_entity_poly.type
_entity_poly.pdbx_seq_one_letter_code
_entity_poly.pdbx_strand_id
1 'polypeptide(L)'
;MPHIELSRVCYDYAGNDGPVTALSEVSFDVAASEFLCIVGRSGCGKTTLLNIVAGFLRLTAGEIRIGGQVVQGRGGDRGVVFQDFAQLFPWRTAQRNVEFGLQMRGVATAERAQTARRFLKLVDLERFAGAYPHELSGGMQQRVAIARALAYNPSVLLMDEPFAALDALTRDEMQRFLVGVWEETRKTVLYVTHNVAEAVYLADRVIVLSPHPGTVRAQTRITLPRPRDPLSVAFLDYQKTIVAQLGSR
;
A
#
# COMPACT_ATOMS: atom_id res chain seq x y z
N MET A 1 -17.54 -12.23 2.01
CA MET A 1 -16.78 -12.62 0.79
C MET A 1 -15.47 -11.85 0.79
N PRO A 2 -14.36 -12.44 0.35
CA PRO A 2 -13.10 -11.72 0.20
C PRO A 2 -13.27 -10.55 -0.77
N HIS A 3 -12.53 -9.46 -0.52
CA HIS A 3 -12.54 -8.28 -1.39
C HIS A 3 -11.46 -8.34 -2.45
N ILE A 4 -10.29 -8.92 -2.11
CA ILE A 4 -9.22 -9.25 -3.05
C ILE A 4 -8.97 -10.75 -2.94
N GLU A 5 -8.86 -11.44 -4.07
CA GLU A 5 -8.56 -12.86 -4.14
C GLU A 5 -7.41 -13.09 -5.11
N LEU A 6 -6.38 -13.77 -4.65
CA LEU A 6 -5.27 -14.23 -5.48
C LEU A 6 -5.28 -15.75 -5.52
N SER A 7 -5.30 -16.33 -6.71
CA SER A 7 -5.36 -17.77 -6.93
C SER A 7 -4.19 -18.22 -7.81
N ARG A 8 -3.21 -18.90 -7.20
CA ARG A 8 -2.01 -19.46 -7.84
C ARG A 8 -1.32 -18.47 -8.78
N VAL A 9 -1.10 -17.25 -8.29
CA VAL A 9 -0.47 -16.18 -9.06
C VAL A 9 0.99 -16.47 -9.28
N CYS A 10 1.40 -16.53 -10.56
CA CYS A 10 2.79 -16.66 -11.01
C CYS A 10 3.20 -15.47 -11.83
N TYR A 11 4.48 -15.11 -11.74
CA TYR A 11 5.07 -14.07 -12.58
C TYR A 11 6.54 -14.34 -12.87
N ASP A 12 6.87 -14.29 -14.17
CA ASP A 12 8.22 -14.45 -14.70
C ASP A 12 8.66 -13.15 -15.39
N TYR A 13 9.86 -12.67 -15.04
CA TYR A 13 10.53 -11.64 -15.81
C TYR A 13 11.26 -12.23 -16.99
N ALA A 14 11.27 -11.56 -18.13
CA ALA A 14 12.15 -11.90 -19.25
C ALA A 14 13.61 -11.60 -18.84
N GLY A 15 14.45 -12.61 -18.80
CA GLY A 15 15.89 -12.50 -18.54
C GLY A 15 16.71 -12.85 -19.80
N ASN A 16 17.97 -12.42 -19.82
CA ASN A 16 18.87 -12.70 -20.96
C ASN A 16 19.15 -14.22 -21.13
N ASP A 17 19.17 -14.96 -20.01
CA ASP A 17 19.45 -16.40 -19.97
C ASP A 17 18.17 -17.24 -19.79
N GLY A 18 17.01 -16.67 -20.07
CA GLY A 18 15.70 -17.31 -19.88
C GLY A 18 14.83 -16.61 -18.83
N PRO A 19 13.60 -17.08 -18.62
CA PRO A 19 12.68 -16.47 -17.67
C PRO A 19 13.17 -16.62 -16.22
N VAL A 20 13.05 -15.53 -15.45
CA VAL A 20 13.36 -15.49 -14.02
C VAL A 20 12.05 -15.44 -13.24
N THR A 21 11.72 -16.53 -12.54
CA THR A 21 10.48 -16.63 -11.76
C THR A 21 10.57 -15.73 -10.53
N ALA A 22 9.77 -14.68 -10.49
CA ALA A 22 9.69 -13.76 -9.36
C ALA A 22 8.64 -14.21 -8.33
N LEU A 23 7.51 -14.75 -8.78
CA LEU A 23 6.43 -15.25 -7.95
C LEU A 23 5.98 -16.64 -8.42
N SER A 24 5.74 -17.56 -7.48
CA SER A 24 5.29 -18.92 -7.77
C SER A 24 4.09 -19.27 -6.89
N GLU A 25 2.95 -19.54 -7.53
CA GLU A 25 1.70 -20.02 -6.93
C GLU A 25 1.21 -19.24 -5.70
N VAL A 26 1.40 -17.92 -5.70
CA VAL A 26 0.96 -17.06 -4.59
C VAL A 26 -0.56 -17.07 -4.50
N SER A 27 -1.09 -17.54 -3.36
CA SER A 27 -2.53 -17.62 -3.11
C SER A 27 -2.86 -17.08 -1.72
N PHE A 28 -3.74 -16.10 -1.65
CA PHE A 28 -4.36 -15.58 -0.44
C PHE A 28 -5.58 -14.72 -0.79
N ASP A 29 -6.36 -14.40 0.21
CA ASP A 29 -7.48 -13.47 0.12
C ASP A 29 -7.28 -12.25 1.02
N VAL A 30 -8.02 -11.17 0.81
CA VAL A 30 -8.09 -10.00 1.70
C VAL A 30 -9.55 -9.64 1.91
N ALA A 31 -9.96 -9.52 3.16
CA ALA A 31 -11.32 -9.13 3.48
C ALA A 31 -11.59 -7.64 3.17
N ALA A 32 -12.85 -7.26 3.00
CA ALA A 32 -13.22 -5.85 2.89
C ALA A 32 -12.81 -5.09 4.15
N SER A 33 -12.24 -3.90 3.96
CA SER A 33 -11.71 -3.04 5.04
C SER A 33 -10.60 -3.68 5.87
N GLU A 34 -9.97 -4.75 5.43
CA GLU A 34 -8.79 -5.33 6.07
C GLU A 34 -7.54 -4.51 5.72
N PHE A 35 -6.67 -4.30 6.70
CA PHE A 35 -5.32 -3.80 6.50
C PHE A 35 -4.35 -5.00 6.46
N LEU A 36 -3.98 -5.44 5.26
CA LEU A 36 -3.04 -6.54 5.05
C LEU A 36 -1.64 -5.99 4.78
N CYS A 37 -0.64 -6.46 5.56
CA CYS A 37 0.76 -6.21 5.25
C CYS A 37 1.42 -7.44 4.64
N ILE A 38 2.26 -7.21 3.64
CA ILE A 38 3.15 -8.23 3.06
C ILE A 38 4.58 -7.87 3.41
N VAL A 39 5.25 -8.78 4.11
CA VAL A 39 6.65 -8.64 4.48
C VAL A 39 7.52 -9.69 3.81
N GLY A 40 8.77 -9.37 3.58
CA GLY A 40 9.72 -10.28 2.97
C GLY A 40 11.07 -9.60 2.72
N ARG A 41 12.11 -10.39 2.48
CA ARG A 41 13.45 -9.87 2.17
C ARG A 41 13.44 -9.06 0.87
N SER A 42 14.44 -8.19 0.69
CA SER A 42 14.61 -7.48 -0.58
C SER A 42 14.67 -8.48 -1.74
N GLY A 43 14.00 -8.16 -2.84
CA GLY A 43 13.95 -8.98 -4.03
C GLY A 43 13.03 -10.21 -3.98
N CYS A 44 12.24 -10.45 -2.92
CA CYS A 44 11.31 -11.59 -2.85
C CYS A 44 9.99 -11.43 -3.66
N GLY A 45 9.85 -10.38 -4.45
CA GLY A 45 8.68 -10.19 -5.32
C GLY A 45 7.54 -9.34 -4.75
N LYS A 46 7.70 -8.67 -3.59
CA LYS A 46 6.64 -7.81 -2.97
C LYS A 46 6.12 -6.73 -3.91
N THR A 47 7.02 -5.91 -4.46
CA THR A 47 6.68 -4.84 -5.42
C THR A 47 6.09 -5.43 -6.70
N THR A 48 6.61 -6.58 -7.17
CA THR A 48 6.05 -7.31 -8.31
C THR A 48 4.60 -7.71 -8.05
N LEU A 49 4.33 -8.31 -6.90
CA LEU A 49 2.98 -8.71 -6.49
C LEU A 49 2.03 -7.51 -6.43
N LEU A 50 2.46 -6.42 -5.80
CA LEU A 50 1.68 -5.19 -5.73
C LEU A 50 1.40 -4.61 -7.12
N ASN A 51 2.37 -4.60 -8.02
CA ASN A 51 2.21 -4.12 -9.40
C ASN A 51 1.26 -4.99 -10.23
N ILE A 52 1.22 -6.31 -9.97
CA ILE A 52 0.25 -7.20 -10.63
C ILE A 52 -1.16 -6.90 -10.09
N VAL A 53 -1.35 -6.75 -8.77
CA VAL A 53 -2.64 -6.36 -8.18
C VAL A 53 -3.09 -4.99 -8.69
N ALA A 54 -2.15 -4.05 -8.87
CA ALA A 54 -2.42 -2.73 -9.47
C ALA A 54 -2.81 -2.80 -10.96
N GLY A 55 -2.52 -3.93 -11.62
CA GLY A 55 -2.72 -4.11 -13.05
C GLY A 55 -1.67 -3.41 -13.91
N PHE A 56 -0.49 -3.10 -13.35
CA PHE A 56 0.66 -2.56 -14.09
C PHE A 56 1.47 -3.67 -14.77
N LEU A 57 1.47 -4.87 -14.18
CA LEU A 57 2.08 -6.07 -14.74
C LEU A 57 1.00 -7.12 -15.01
N ARG A 58 1.18 -7.86 -16.08
CA ARG A 58 0.32 -9.01 -16.44
C ARG A 58 0.90 -10.26 -15.81
N LEU A 59 0.12 -10.98 -14.99
CA LEU A 59 0.53 -12.27 -14.44
C LEU A 59 0.82 -13.29 -15.56
N THR A 60 1.77 -14.21 -15.31
CA THR A 60 2.12 -15.31 -16.24
C THR A 60 1.09 -16.45 -16.12
N ALA A 61 0.62 -16.75 -14.91
CA ALA A 61 -0.42 -17.75 -14.64
C ALA A 61 -1.19 -17.41 -13.35
N GLY A 62 -2.35 -18.01 -13.18
CA GLY A 62 -3.25 -17.77 -12.05
C GLY A 62 -4.28 -16.71 -12.34
N GLU A 63 -4.93 -16.19 -11.29
CA GLU A 63 -5.97 -15.18 -11.41
C GLU A 63 -5.98 -14.24 -10.19
N ILE A 64 -6.35 -12.98 -10.40
CA ILE A 64 -6.63 -12.00 -9.34
C ILE A 64 -8.03 -11.45 -9.55
N ARG A 65 -8.80 -11.39 -8.46
CA ARG A 65 -10.13 -10.75 -8.44
C ARG A 65 -10.16 -9.64 -7.39
N ILE A 66 -10.84 -8.54 -7.73
CA ILE A 66 -11.17 -7.45 -6.80
C ILE A 66 -12.66 -7.20 -6.89
N GLY A 67 -13.36 -7.28 -5.74
CA GLY A 67 -14.82 -7.18 -5.71
C GLY A 67 -15.51 -8.21 -6.63
N GLY A 68 -14.94 -9.40 -6.78
CA GLY A 68 -15.41 -10.47 -7.66
C GLY A 68 -15.07 -10.28 -9.16
N GLN A 69 -14.48 -9.14 -9.56
CA GLN A 69 -14.10 -8.85 -10.95
C GLN A 69 -12.64 -9.23 -11.20
N VAL A 70 -12.37 -9.93 -12.31
CA VAL A 70 -11.00 -10.30 -12.71
C VAL A 70 -10.20 -9.05 -13.07
N VAL A 71 -9.00 -8.95 -12.52
CA VAL A 71 -8.05 -7.87 -12.84
C VAL A 71 -7.43 -8.12 -14.22
N GLN A 72 -7.83 -7.33 -15.21
CA GLN A 72 -7.30 -7.43 -16.57
C GLN A 72 -6.27 -6.35 -16.93
N GLY A 73 -6.07 -5.35 -16.03
CA GLY A 73 -5.17 -4.23 -16.23
C GLY A 73 -5.43 -3.11 -15.21
N ARG A 74 -4.99 -1.90 -15.52
CA ARG A 74 -5.19 -0.74 -14.67
C ARG A 74 -6.68 -0.46 -14.47
N GLY A 75 -7.07 -0.15 -13.24
CA GLY A 75 -8.46 0.14 -12.89
C GLY A 75 -8.58 1.34 -11.96
N GLY A 76 -9.73 2.01 -12.01
CA GLY A 76 -10.01 3.12 -11.11
C GLY A 76 -10.57 2.69 -9.75
N ASP A 77 -10.63 1.41 -9.50
CA ASP A 77 -11.01 0.76 -8.24
C ASP A 77 -9.83 0.64 -7.26
N ARG A 78 -8.59 0.95 -7.73
CA ARG A 78 -7.33 0.83 -6.99
C ARG A 78 -6.58 2.14 -6.92
N GLY A 79 -6.22 2.58 -5.70
CA GLY A 79 -5.30 3.68 -5.45
C GLY A 79 -3.90 3.15 -5.21
N VAL A 80 -2.88 3.78 -5.77
CA VAL A 80 -1.48 3.36 -5.56
C VAL A 80 -0.69 4.50 -4.95
N VAL A 81 0.06 4.17 -3.90
CA VAL A 81 1.05 5.05 -3.26
C VAL A 81 2.41 4.37 -3.39
N PHE A 82 3.33 5.01 -4.08
CA PHE A 82 4.67 4.50 -4.34
C PHE A 82 5.66 4.91 -3.25
N GLN A 83 6.80 4.23 -3.22
CA GLN A 83 7.90 4.50 -2.30
C GLN A 83 8.54 5.89 -2.54
N ASP A 84 8.62 6.32 -3.80
CA ASP A 84 9.31 7.55 -4.18
C ASP A 84 8.46 8.81 -3.89
N PHE A 85 9.08 9.83 -3.29
CA PHE A 85 8.46 11.15 -3.13
C PHE A 85 8.23 11.86 -4.47
N ALA A 86 9.04 11.56 -5.50
CA ALA A 86 8.88 12.07 -6.85
C ALA A 86 7.56 11.65 -7.54
N GLN A 87 6.73 10.86 -6.86
CA GLN A 87 5.40 10.47 -7.37
C GLN A 87 4.44 11.66 -7.56
N LEU A 88 4.64 12.79 -6.86
CA LEU A 88 3.83 13.99 -7.06
C LEU A 88 4.29 14.75 -8.32
N PHE A 89 3.32 15.39 -8.98
CA PHE A 89 3.63 16.28 -10.11
C PHE A 89 4.28 17.56 -9.59
N PRO A 90 5.58 17.82 -9.83
CA PRO A 90 6.29 18.95 -9.24
C PRO A 90 5.79 20.32 -9.73
N TRP A 91 5.13 20.37 -10.89
CA TRP A 91 4.52 21.58 -11.46
C TRP A 91 3.07 21.81 -11.02
N ARG A 92 2.53 20.99 -10.12
CA ARG A 92 1.17 21.11 -9.56
C ARG A 92 1.24 21.38 -8.07
N THR A 93 0.34 22.22 -7.59
CA THR A 93 0.16 22.40 -6.14
C THR A 93 -0.37 21.14 -5.47
N ALA A 94 -0.32 21.05 -4.14
CA ALA A 94 -0.87 19.94 -3.37
C ALA A 94 -2.33 19.67 -3.74
N GLN A 95 -3.18 20.70 -3.79
CA GLN A 95 -4.57 20.57 -4.20
C GLN A 95 -4.70 20.02 -5.63
N ARG A 96 -3.95 20.56 -6.58
CA ARG A 96 -4.00 20.11 -7.98
C ARG A 96 -3.43 18.70 -8.19
N ASN A 97 -2.52 18.25 -7.32
CA ASN A 97 -2.09 16.85 -7.28
C ASN A 97 -3.25 15.95 -6.88
N VAL A 98 -3.98 16.30 -5.82
CA VAL A 98 -5.15 15.53 -5.35
C VAL A 98 -6.29 15.55 -6.38
N GLU A 99 -6.52 16.67 -7.05
CA GLU A 99 -7.55 16.81 -8.09
C GLU A 99 -7.28 15.96 -9.34
N PHE A 100 -6.03 15.54 -9.58
CA PHE A 100 -5.62 14.98 -10.86
C PHE A 100 -6.44 13.75 -11.30
N GLY A 101 -6.64 12.78 -10.40
CA GLY A 101 -7.41 11.57 -10.71
C GLY A 101 -8.87 11.88 -11.06
N LEU A 102 -9.47 12.86 -10.36
CA LEU A 102 -10.82 13.34 -10.62
C LEU A 102 -10.91 14.10 -11.95
N GLN A 103 -9.87 14.90 -12.28
CA GLN A 103 -9.75 15.59 -13.56
C GLN A 103 -9.74 14.60 -14.73
N MET A 104 -9.00 13.51 -14.62
CA MET A 104 -8.94 12.46 -15.65
C MET A 104 -10.28 11.73 -15.85
N ARG A 105 -11.14 11.74 -14.85
CA ARG A 105 -12.52 11.20 -14.91
C ARG A 105 -13.54 12.20 -15.40
N GLY A 106 -13.14 13.42 -15.78
CA GLY A 106 -14.06 14.47 -16.27
C GLY A 106 -14.91 15.12 -15.18
N VAL A 107 -14.57 14.97 -13.89
CA VAL A 107 -15.30 15.62 -12.78
C VAL A 107 -15.21 17.13 -12.89
N ALA A 108 -16.32 17.83 -12.69
CA ALA A 108 -16.41 19.28 -12.78
C ALA A 108 -15.43 19.99 -11.82
N THR A 109 -14.92 21.16 -12.24
CA THR A 109 -13.85 21.87 -11.51
C THR A 109 -14.23 22.20 -10.06
N ALA A 110 -15.46 22.63 -9.81
CA ALA A 110 -15.93 22.98 -8.46
C ALA A 110 -15.98 21.73 -7.56
N GLU A 111 -16.50 20.61 -8.06
CA GLU A 111 -16.64 19.36 -7.33
C GLU A 111 -15.26 18.74 -7.00
N ARG A 112 -14.34 18.70 -7.97
CA ARG A 112 -12.99 18.17 -7.72
C ARG A 112 -12.20 19.05 -6.73
N ALA A 113 -12.37 20.38 -6.76
CA ALA A 113 -11.73 21.28 -5.81
C ALA A 113 -12.29 21.05 -4.38
N GLN A 114 -13.59 20.86 -4.23
CA GLN A 114 -14.22 20.55 -2.95
C GLN A 114 -13.72 19.18 -2.42
N THR A 115 -13.69 18.17 -3.28
CA THR A 115 -13.18 16.83 -2.93
C THR A 115 -11.72 16.91 -2.52
N ALA A 116 -10.87 17.60 -3.28
CA ALA A 116 -9.45 17.74 -2.96
C ALA A 116 -9.24 18.43 -1.59
N ARG A 117 -9.97 19.50 -1.29
CA ARG A 117 -9.91 20.16 0.02
C ARG A 117 -10.32 19.23 1.16
N ARG A 118 -11.38 18.44 0.98
CA ARG A 118 -11.81 17.44 1.96
C ARG A 118 -10.68 16.44 2.27
N PHE A 119 -10.01 15.90 1.25
CA PHE A 119 -8.92 14.95 1.45
C PHE A 119 -7.64 15.61 1.98
N LEU A 120 -7.35 16.86 1.60
CA LEU A 120 -6.25 17.61 2.22
C LEU A 120 -6.51 17.91 3.71
N LYS A 121 -7.77 18.16 4.08
CA LYS A 121 -8.16 18.30 5.49
C LYS A 121 -7.99 16.97 6.25
N LEU A 122 -8.41 15.84 5.66
CA LEU A 122 -8.23 14.50 6.22
C LEU A 122 -6.75 14.20 6.53
N VAL A 123 -5.83 14.75 5.74
CA VAL A 123 -4.37 14.54 5.92
C VAL A 123 -3.67 15.71 6.61
N ASP A 124 -4.40 16.62 7.26
CA ASP A 124 -3.91 17.82 7.98
C ASP A 124 -3.08 18.79 7.11
N LEU A 125 -3.38 18.88 5.82
CA LEU A 125 -2.66 19.74 4.87
C LEU A 125 -3.55 20.78 4.17
N GLU A 126 -4.74 21.09 4.68
CA GLU A 126 -5.65 22.05 4.06
C GLU A 126 -5.00 23.43 3.85
N ARG A 127 -4.23 23.92 4.84
CA ARG A 127 -3.50 25.20 4.76
C ARG A 127 -2.33 25.20 3.76
N PHE A 128 -1.88 24.03 3.32
CA PHE A 128 -0.84 23.86 2.31
C PHE A 128 -1.39 23.52 0.92
N ALA A 129 -2.69 23.71 0.68
CA ALA A 129 -3.34 23.37 -0.60
C ALA A 129 -2.69 24.05 -1.81
N GLY A 130 -2.18 25.29 -1.63
CA GLY A 130 -1.48 26.06 -2.66
C GLY A 130 0.01 25.77 -2.81
N ALA A 131 0.62 25.01 -1.87
CA ALA A 131 2.05 24.72 -1.88
C ALA A 131 2.42 23.71 -2.98
N TYR A 132 3.59 23.90 -3.58
CA TYR A 132 4.18 22.94 -4.53
C TYR A 132 4.96 21.85 -3.79
N PRO A 133 5.22 20.67 -4.40
CA PRO A 133 5.93 19.59 -3.74
C PRO A 133 7.27 19.97 -3.11
N HIS A 134 8.04 20.83 -3.77
CA HIS A 134 9.35 21.29 -3.27
C HIS A 134 9.27 22.21 -2.02
N GLU A 135 8.08 22.73 -1.71
CA GLU A 135 7.81 23.54 -0.51
C GLU A 135 7.31 22.69 0.68
N LEU A 136 7.16 21.38 0.48
CA LEU A 136 6.63 20.43 1.45
C LEU A 136 7.74 19.52 1.98
N SER A 137 7.69 19.16 3.27
CA SER A 137 8.56 18.12 3.81
C SER A 137 8.23 16.75 3.20
N GLY A 138 9.14 15.78 3.28
CA GLY A 138 8.91 14.41 2.77
C GLY A 138 7.63 13.78 3.33
N GLY A 139 7.40 13.89 4.65
CA GLY A 139 6.15 13.42 5.28
C GLY A 139 4.91 14.14 4.75
N MET A 140 4.98 15.45 4.51
CA MET A 140 3.87 16.21 3.91
C MET A 140 3.60 15.77 2.46
N GLN A 141 4.66 15.54 1.66
CA GLN A 141 4.53 15.01 0.30
C GLN A 141 3.84 13.65 0.30
N GLN A 142 4.21 12.78 1.25
CA GLN A 142 3.59 11.46 1.38
C GLN A 142 2.10 11.55 1.78
N ARG A 143 1.75 12.47 2.68
CA ARG A 143 0.34 12.75 3.01
C ARG A 143 -0.45 13.23 1.79
N VAL A 144 0.13 14.10 0.95
CA VAL A 144 -0.50 14.52 -0.33
C VAL A 144 -0.69 13.34 -1.28
N ALA A 145 0.29 12.43 -1.36
CA ALA A 145 0.19 11.23 -2.21
C ALA A 145 -0.93 10.28 -1.74
N ILE A 146 -1.08 10.10 -0.41
CA ILE A 146 -2.18 9.34 0.19
C ILE A 146 -3.53 10.02 -0.12
N ALA A 147 -3.63 11.34 0.08
CA ALA A 147 -4.83 12.11 -0.24
C ALA A 147 -5.21 11.98 -1.73
N ARG A 148 -4.22 12.06 -2.64
CA ARG A 148 -4.41 11.86 -4.08
C ARG A 148 -4.94 10.47 -4.40
N ALA A 149 -4.38 9.44 -3.77
CA ALA A 149 -4.80 8.06 -3.98
C ALA A 149 -6.23 7.80 -3.45
N LEU A 150 -6.66 8.48 -2.40
CA LEU A 150 -7.99 8.35 -1.81
C LEU A 150 -9.07 9.19 -2.51
N ALA A 151 -8.68 10.32 -3.12
CA ALA A 151 -9.63 11.33 -3.62
C ALA A 151 -10.60 10.81 -4.67
N TYR A 152 -10.18 9.86 -5.51
CA TYR A 152 -11.08 9.26 -6.51
C TYR A 152 -11.85 8.04 -6.00
N ASN A 153 -11.87 7.85 -4.66
CA ASN A 153 -12.65 6.85 -3.96
C ASN A 153 -12.39 5.40 -4.42
N PRO A 154 -11.14 4.93 -4.41
CA PRO A 154 -10.83 3.54 -4.75
C PRO A 154 -11.43 2.59 -3.71
N SER A 155 -11.69 1.34 -4.07
CA SER A 155 -12.07 0.28 -3.13
C SER A 155 -10.86 -0.33 -2.42
N VAL A 156 -9.70 -0.31 -3.09
CA VAL A 156 -8.42 -0.85 -2.62
C VAL A 156 -7.35 0.22 -2.64
N LEU A 157 -6.54 0.29 -1.58
CA LEU A 157 -5.36 1.12 -1.50
C LEU A 157 -4.11 0.23 -1.47
N LEU A 158 -3.25 0.39 -2.44
CA LEU A 158 -2.00 -0.34 -2.61
C LEU A 158 -0.84 0.57 -2.22
N MET A 159 0.03 0.12 -1.31
CA MET A 159 1.14 0.92 -0.81
C MET A 159 2.46 0.14 -0.89
N ASP A 160 3.43 0.67 -1.62
CA ASP A 160 4.75 0.08 -1.77
C ASP A 160 5.77 0.84 -0.93
N GLU A 161 6.13 0.31 0.24
CA GLU A 161 7.11 0.86 1.18
C GLU A 161 7.01 2.39 1.37
N PRO A 162 5.81 2.96 1.62
CA PRO A 162 5.58 4.40 1.51
C PRO A 162 6.36 5.24 2.52
N PHE A 163 6.92 4.62 3.56
CA PHE A 163 7.66 5.32 4.62
C PHE A 163 9.15 4.97 4.65
N ALA A 164 9.66 4.23 3.67
CA ALA A 164 11.05 3.77 3.66
C ALA A 164 12.09 4.92 3.64
N ALA A 165 11.77 6.02 2.98
CA ALA A 165 12.66 7.18 2.85
C ALA A 165 12.54 8.21 4.00
N LEU A 166 11.67 7.95 5.02
CA LEU A 166 11.50 8.84 6.17
C LEU A 166 12.46 8.47 7.30
N ASP A 167 12.89 9.47 8.07
CA ASP A 167 13.57 9.26 9.35
C ASP A 167 12.65 8.56 10.38
N ALA A 168 13.23 8.06 11.47
CA ALA A 168 12.50 7.24 12.42
C ALA A 168 11.31 7.98 13.09
N LEU A 169 11.50 9.23 13.51
CA LEU A 169 10.45 9.99 14.18
C LEU A 169 9.29 10.32 13.24
N THR A 170 9.60 10.81 12.05
CA THR A 170 8.61 11.10 11.01
C THR A 170 7.87 9.83 10.59
N ARG A 171 8.56 8.67 10.54
CA ARG A 171 7.94 7.39 10.22
C ARG A 171 6.91 6.98 11.26
N ASP A 172 7.22 7.10 12.55
CA ASP A 172 6.30 6.79 13.64
C ASP A 172 5.05 7.69 13.63
N GLU A 173 5.24 8.98 13.32
CA GLU A 173 4.13 9.91 13.13
C GLU A 173 3.25 9.51 11.94
N MET A 174 3.87 9.12 10.82
CA MET A 174 3.16 8.71 9.60
C MET A 174 2.42 7.38 9.78
N GLN A 175 2.92 6.46 10.59
CA GLN A 175 2.20 5.23 10.93
C GLN A 175 0.94 5.53 11.75
N ARG A 176 1.04 6.36 12.80
CA ARG A 176 -0.12 6.80 13.58
C ARG A 176 -1.15 7.52 12.71
N PHE A 177 -0.68 8.43 11.88
CA PHE A 177 -1.49 9.14 10.91
C PHE A 177 -2.22 8.18 9.95
N LEU A 178 -1.51 7.20 9.36
CA LEU A 178 -2.10 6.24 8.42
C LEU A 178 -3.18 5.37 9.07
N VAL A 179 -2.98 4.96 10.34
CA VAL A 179 -4.01 4.24 11.11
C VAL A 179 -5.27 5.09 11.22
N GLY A 180 -5.17 6.37 11.60
CA GLY A 180 -6.32 7.28 11.69
C GLY A 180 -7.05 7.45 10.35
N VAL A 181 -6.31 7.65 9.26
CA VAL A 181 -6.89 7.74 7.90
C VAL A 181 -7.60 6.44 7.51
N TRP A 182 -7.01 5.28 7.84
CA TRP A 182 -7.63 3.99 7.56
C TRP A 182 -8.90 3.76 8.39
N GLU A 183 -8.89 4.11 9.68
CA GLU A 183 -10.05 4.00 10.56
C GLU A 183 -11.22 4.87 10.09
N GLU A 184 -10.94 6.04 9.53
CA GLU A 184 -11.97 6.93 8.97
C GLU A 184 -12.49 6.44 7.63
N THR A 185 -11.60 5.97 6.74
CA THR A 185 -11.97 5.63 5.35
C THR A 185 -12.41 4.19 5.15
N ARG A 186 -11.99 3.28 6.03
CA ARG A 186 -12.26 1.83 5.98
C ARG A 186 -11.97 1.18 4.63
N LYS A 187 -10.93 1.67 3.94
CA LYS A 187 -10.48 1.07 2.68
C LYS A 187 -9.79 -0.27 2.93
N THR A 188 -9.92 -1.19 1.97
CA THR A 188 -9.07 -2.37 1.95
C THR A 188 -7.65 -1.95 1.58
N VAL A 189 -6.66 -2.29 2.39
CA VAL A 189 -5.26 -1.89 2.21
C VAL A 189 -4.39 -3.11 1.98
N LEU A 190 -3.59 -3.08 0.92
CA LEU A 190 -2.48 -3.98 0.68
C LEU A 190 -1.18 -3.17 0.81
N TYR A 191 -0.45 -3.41 1.87
CA TYR A 191 0.74 -2.67 2.24
C TYR A 191 1.98 -3.55 2.15
N VAL A 192 2.98 -3.11 1.41
CA VAL A 192 4.25 -3.82 1.29
C VAL A 192 5.31 -3.10 2.11
N THR A 193 6.06 -3.85 2.91
CA THR A 193 7.20 -3.33 3.67
C THR A 193 8.25 -4.42 3.93
N HIS A 194 9.48 -4.00 4.22
CA HIS A 194 10.52 -4.87 4.77
C HIS A 194 10.63 -4.72 6.31
N ASN A 195 9.91 -3.75 6.90
CA ASN A 195 9.96 -3.46 8.33
C ASN A 195 8.86 -4.23 9.07
N VAL A 196 9.27 -5.23 9.88
CA VAL A 196 8.34 -6.07 10.66
C VAL A 196 7.60 -5.28 11.73
N ALA A 197 8.26 -4.31 12.39
CA ALA A 197 7.61 -3.46 13.40
C ALA A 197 6.46 -2.66 12.79
N GLU A 198 6.68 -2.08 11.61
CA GLU A 198 5.67 -1.37 10.85
C GLU A 198 4.48 -2.28 10.49
N ALA A 199 4.76 -3.49 10.00
CA ALA A 199 3.72 -4.45 9.69
C ALA A 199 2.90 -4.85 10.92
N VAL A 200 3.54 -5.11 12.07
CA VAL A 200 2.83 -5.40 13.34
C VAL A 200 2.03 -4.19 13.82
N TYR A 201 2.53 -2.97 13.61
CA TYR A 201 1.82 -1.75 14.03
C TYR A 201 0.54 -1.51 13.21
N LEU A 202 0.62 -1.68 11.90
CA LEU A 202 -0.44 -1.30 10.97
C LEU A 202 -1.47 -2.41 10.71
N ALA A 203 -1.04 -3.67 10.54
CA ALA A 203 -1.84 -4.70 9.92
C ALA A 203 -2.86 -5.39 10.84
N ASP A 204 -3.97 -5.83 10.28
CA ASP A 204 -4.84 -6.85 10.87
C ASP A 204 -4.26 -8.26 10.64
N ARG A 205 -3.55 -8.43 9.52
CA ARG A 205 -2.86 -9.67 9.16
C ARG A 205 -1.57 -9.38 8.41
N VAL A 206 -0.54 -10.18 8.67
CA VAL A 206 0.75 -10.11 8.01
C VAL A 206 0.97 -11.38 7.21
N ILE A 207 1.34 -11.25 5.94
CA ILE A 207 1.81 -12.33 5.07
C ILE A 207 3.32 -12.22 4.95
N VAL A 208 4.01 -13.33 5.14
CA VAL A 208 5.46 -13.46 4.93
C VAL A 208 5.69 -14.14 3.58
N LEU A 209 6.42 -13.48 2.68
CA LEU A 209 6.88 -14.08 1.43
C LEU A 209 8.27 -14.71 1.59
N SER A 210 8.44 -15.90 0.97
CA SER A 210 9.75 -16.54 0.84
C SER A 210 10.68 -15.74 -0.09
N PRO A 211 12.00 -15.83 0.05
CA PRO A 211 12.92 -15.40 -1.00
C PRO A 211 12.82 -16.31 -2.24
N HIS A 212 13.17 -15.80 -3.40
CA HIS A 212 13.13 -16.39 -4.74
C HIS A 212 12.85 -17.90 -4.91
N PRO A 213 11.80 -18.26 -5.63
CA PRO A 213 10.69 -17.41 -6.02
C PRO A 213 9.81 -17.04 -4.81
N GLY A 214 9.15 -15.88 -4.87
CA GLY A 214 8.22 -15.45 -3.82
C GLY A 214 7.01 -16.39 -3.75
N THR A 215 6.83 -17.03 -2.61
CA THR A 215 5.64 -17.83 -2.26
C THR A 215 5.10 -17.39 -0.92
N VAL A 216 3.85 -17.70 -0.60
CA VAL A 216 3.31 -17.45 0.74
C VAL A 216 3.90 -18.46 1.72
N ARG A 217 4.77 -17.99 2.60
CA ARG A 217 5.45 -18.82 3.60
C ARG A 217 4.65 -18.97 4.88
N ALA A 218 4.08 -17.86 5.35
CA ALA A 218 3.31 -17.82 6.59
C ALA A 218 2.28 -16.69 6.55
N GLN A 219 1.24 -16.83 7.35
CA GLN A 219 0.25 -15.79 7.61
C GLN A 219 0.04 -15.67 9.11
N THR A 220 0.10 -14.45 9.64
CA THR A 220 -0.06 -14.17 11.07
C THR A 220 -1.14 -13.11 11.26
N ARG A 221 -2.22 -13.44 11.96
CA ARG A 221 -3.26 -12.48 12.35
C ARG A 221 -2.79 -11.70 13.57
N ILE A 222 -2.92 -10.39 13.54
CA ILE A 222 -2.57 -9.50 14.66
C ILE A 222 -3.85 -9.13 15.40
N THR A 223 -4.02 -9.64 16.61
CA THR A 223 -5.23 -9.41 17.43
C THR A 223 -5.07 -8.29 18.45
N LEU A 224 -3.94 -7.58 18.44
CA LEU A 224 -3.70 -6.43 19.32
C LEU A 224 -4.67 -5.29 18.97
N PRO A 225 -5.34 -4.69 19.95
CA PRO A 225 -6.18 -3.52 19.74
C PRO A 225 -5.34 -2.32 19.28
N ARG A 226 -5.96 -1.40 18.55
CA ARG A 226 -5.35 -0.10 18.19
C ARG A 226 -5.80 0.98 19.19
N PRO A 227 -4.96 1.97 19.52
CA PRO A 227 -3.55 2.12 19.10
C PRO A 227 -2.64 1.08 19.77
N ARG A 228 -1.70 0.53 19.01
CA ARG A 228 -0.74 -0.46 19.48
C ARG A 228 0.45 0.20 20.14
N ASP A 229 0.90 -0.36 21.26
CA ASP A 229 2.14 0.06 21.93
C ASP A 229 3.32 -0.79 21.46
N PRO A 230 4.29 -0.18 20.71
CA PRO A 230 5.46 -0.90 20.20
C PRO A 230 6.38 -1.46 21.29
N LEU A 231 6.27 -0.98 22.52
CA LEU A 231 7.10 -1.43 23.65
C LEU A 231 6.43 -2.55 24.46
N SER A 232 5.18 -2.88 24.18
CA SER A 232 4.47 -3.94 24.89
C SER A 232 5.05 -5.33 24.57
N VAL A 233 5.07 -6.21 25.57
CA VAL A 233 5.54 -7.59 25.41
C VAL A 233 4.79 -8.31 24.27
N ALA A 234 3.47 -8.15 24.21
CA ALA A 234 2.66 -8.78 23.18
C ALA A 234 3.03 -8.30 21.76
N PHE A 235 3.36 -7.01 21.58
CA PHE A 235 3.82 -6.48 20.29
C PHE A 235 5.18 -7.07 19.89
N LEU A 236 6.12 -7.14 20.85
CA LEU A 236 7.44 -7.73 20.63
C LEU A 236 7.36 -9.22 20.30
N ASP A 237 6.41 -9.97 20.87
CA ASP A 237 6.22 -11.39 20.58
C ASP A 237 5.68 -11.61 19.15
N TYR A 238 4.78 -10.74 18.65
CA TYR A 238 4.41 -10.77 17.23
C TYR A 238 5.60 -10.48 16.32
N GLN A 239 6.43 -9.48 16.66
CA GLN A 239 7.65 -9.19 15.90
C GLN A 239 8.58 -10.40 15.84
N LYS A 240 8.89 -11.01 16.99
CA LYS A 240 9.74 -12.21 17.05
C LYS A 240 9.19 -13.34 16.19
N THR A 241 7.88 -13.58 16.26
CA THR A 241 7.21 -14.61 15.46
C THR A 241 7.40 -14.38 13.97
N ILE A 242 7.14 -13.16 13.49
CA ILE A 242 7.26 -12.82 12.07
C ILE A 242 8.74 -12.85 11.62
N VAL A 243 9.67 -12.36 12.46
CA VAL A 243 11.12 -12.43 12.18
C VAL A 243 11.59 -13.88 12.07
N ALA A 244 11.13 -14.76 12.95
CA ALA A 244 11.44 -16.19 12.86
C ALA A 244 10.93 -16.81 11.54
N GLN A 245 9.75 -16.42 11.10
CA GLN A 245 9.18 -16.85 9.81
C GLN A 245 9.99 -16.32 8.60
N LEU A 246 10.60 -15.13 8.70
CA LEU A 246 11.48 -14.57 7.67
C LEU A 246 12.86 -15.24 7.63
N GLY A 247 13.37 -15.70 8.78
CA GLY A 247 14.76 -16.18 8.95
C GLY A 247 14.95 -17.67 8.78
N SER A 248 13.90 -18.51 8.90
CA SER A 248 14.05 -19.97 8.69
C SER A 248 14.33 -20.27 7.22
N ARG A 249 15.51 -20.83 6.95
CA ARG A 249 15.90 -21.39 5.63
C ARG A 249 15.13 -22.64 5.32
#